data_64b90bf21148cdd7fae0533182fc8618
#
_entry.id   64b90bf21148cdd7fae0533182fc8618
#
_cell.length_a   1.000
_cell.length_b   1.000
_cell.length_c   1.000
_cell.angle_alpha   90.00
_cell.angle_beta   90.00
_cell.angle_gamma   90.00
#
_symmetry.space_group_name_H-M   'P 1'
#
loop_
_entity.id
_entity.type
_entity.pdbx_description
1 polymer ?
#
loop_
_entity_poly.entity_id
_entity_poly.type
_entity_poly.pdbx_seq_one_letter_code
_entity_poly.pdbx_strand_id
1 'polypeptide(L)'
;MKVAIIAVLLSMVSGVPALAATFVYVSNAEDGDIGMYTLQPDGSLHSGPRFKAEKLVMPMAVSPDKRFLIAAVRSKPYQAYSYSIDPGSGALKLVGTGPLAESFPYISLDRGGRFLLGASYGANLLSVNSVGVDGRVGDPLQVIPTARNAHSIRVDNTNRFVFAPHLGTDQVFQFLFDEKSGRLVANTPPILQLKQGTGPRHLIVSADNRFVYVLNELTGTVTTLSLDANTGVLKELDSASVLPPDTKLVPGMPRGAVGTPGANQAPRNTDNDIWAADLHLTPNSRFLYASERTTSTLGAFRVDGTSGKLTYLGSTPTEKQPRGFAIDPTGRFVVVAGEKSDTLSSYAIDAENGALKLIGRYPTGKGANWVEILAFD
;
A
#
# COMPACT_ATOMS: atom_id res chain seq x y z
N MET A 1 54.96 17.97 53.88
CA MET A 1 53.92 17.14 53.31
C MET A 1 53.16 17.99 52.26
N LYS A 2 53.37 17.67 50.97
CA LYS A 2 52.64 18.30 49.87
C LYS A 2 51.53 17.34 49.42
N VAL A 3 50.27 17.78 49.59
CA VAL A 3 49.09 17.06 49.14
C VAL A 3 48.82 17.43 47.67
N ALA A 4 48.92 16.45 46.79
CA ALA A 4 48.55 16.61 45.39
C ALA A 4 47.06 16.33 45.22
N ILE A 5 46.30 17.31 44.75
CA ILE A 5 44.87 17.17 44.39
C ILE A 5 44.86 16.68 42.92
N ILE A 6 44.40 15.46 42.68
CA ILE A 6 44.13 14.95 41.33
C ILE A 6 42.70 15.36 40.98
N ALA A 7 42.56 16.26 40.02
CA ALA A 7 41.26 16.62 39.42
C ALA A 7 40.91 15.54 38.35
N VAL A 8 39.87 14.76 38.60
CA VAL A 8 39.29 13.84 37.61
C VAL A 8 38.32 14.63 36.73
N LEU A 9 38.71 14.89 35.50
CA LEU A 9 37.79 15.40 34.47
C LEU A 9 36.85 14.27 34.02
N LEU A 10 35.58 14.33 34.44
CA LEU A 10 34.51 13.53 33.87
C LEU A 10 34.10 14.17 32.52
N SER A 11 34.49 13.57 31.41
CA SER A 11 34.00 13.91 30.08
C SER A 11 32.58 13.40 29.94
N MET A 12 31.58 14.29 30.07
CA MET A 12 30.20 14.00 29.64
C MET A 12 30.19 13.87 28.12
N VAL A 13 30.10 12.65 27.62
CA VAL A 13 29.74 12.40 26.24
C VAL A 13 28.24 12.72 26.14
N SER A 14 27.90 13.91 25.66
CA SER A 14 26.53 14.23 25.26
C SER A 14 26.21 13.37 24.05
N GLY A 15 25.49 12.26 24.26
CA GLY A 15 24.88 11.48 23.19
C GLY A 15 23.91 12.39 22.45
N VAL A 16 24.25 12.75 21.21
CA VAL A 16 23.27 13.33 20.27
C VAL A 16 22.18 12.28 20.13
N PRO A 17 20.90 12.59 20.42
CA PRO A 17 19.82 11.62 20.18
C PRO A 17 19.90 11.21 18.71
N ALA A 18 19.98 9.90 18.44
CA ALA A 18 19.91 9.39 17.10
C ALA A 18 18.61 9.92 16.50
N LEU A 19 18.68 10.72 15.43
CA LEU A 19 17.49 11.13 14.71
C LEU A 19 16.80 9.86 14.20
N ALA A 20 15.50 9.75 14.49
CA ALA A 20 14.66 8.66 14.03
C ALA A 20 14.87 8.44 12.52
N ALA A 21 15.42 7.27 12.15
CA ALA A 21 15.73 6.97 10.77
C ALA A 21 14.46 6.57 10.03
N THR A 22 14.22 7.17 8.86
CA THR A 22 13.07 6.82 8.02
C THR A 22 13.57 6.20 6.71
N PHE A 23 13.14 4.97 6.44
CA PHE A 23 13.54 4.22 5.26
C PHE A 23 12.36 4.04 4.31
N VAL A 24 12.66 4.10 3.01
CA VAL A 24 11.72 3.86 1.92
C VAL A 24 12.16 2.61 1.18
N TYR A 25 11.25 1.67 1.00
CA TYR A 25 11.46 0.45 0.22
C TYR A 25 10.61 0.47 -1.02
N VAL A 26 11.20 0.12 -2.17
CA VAL A 26 10.53 0.14 -3.47
C VAL A 26 10.77 -1.18 -4.18
N SER A 27 9.69 -1.89 -4.53
CA SER A 27 9.81 -3.10 -5.34
C SER A 27 9.97 -2.73 -6.82
N ASN A 28 11.00 -3.30 -7.47
CA ASN A 28 11.35 -3.12 -8.87
C ASN A 28 11.05 -4.44 -9.61
N ALA A 29 9.86 -4.55 -10.20
CA ALA A 29 9.35 -5.83 -10.71
C ALA A 29 10.15 -6.39 -11.88
N GLU A 30 10.65 -5.53 -12.78
CA GLU A 30 11.42 -5.96 -13.95
C GLU A 30 12.86 -6.34 -13.58
N ASP A 31 13.46 -5.64 -12.60
CA ASP A 31 14.79 -5.95 -12.10
C ASP A 31 14.80 -7.13 -11.12
N GLY A 32 13.70 -7.38 -10.42
CA GLY A 32 13.56 -8.46 -9.44
C GLY A 32 14.26 -8.18 -8.13
N ASP A 33 14.20 -6.94 -7.65
CA ASP A 33 14.78 -6.51 -6.37
C ASP A 33 13.93 -5.47 -5.64
N ILE A 34 14.39 -5.14 -4.44
CA ILE A 34 13.81 -4.09 -3.60
C ILE A 34 14.89 -3.03 -3.38
N GLY A 35 14.67 -1.82 -3.90
CA GLY A 35 15.50 -0.65 -3.65
C GLY A 35 15.19 -0.05 -2.28
N MET A 36 16.22 0.39 -1.57
CA MET A 36 16.10 1.12 -0.31
C MET A 36 16.60 2.55 -0.45
N TYR A 37 15.93 3.46 0.26
CA TYR A 37 16.33 4.87 0.36
C TYR A 37 16.18 5.33 1.81
N THR A 38 16.98 6.30 2.20
CA THR A 38 16.77 7.02 3.48
C THR A 38 16.03 8.32 3.17
N LEU A 39 14.87 8.51 3.80
CA LEU A 39 14.12 9.76 3.72
C LEU A 39 14.71 10.76 4.72
N GLN A 40 15.19 11.88 4.21
CA GLN A 40 15.80 12.93 5.02
C GLN A 40 14.75 13.85 5.67
N PRO A 41 15.08 14.61 6.71
CA PRO A 41 14.17 15.54 7.37
C PRO A 41 13.58 16.63 6.47
N ASP A 42 14.25 16.95 5.35
CA ASP A 42 13.80 17.89 4.31
C ASP A 42 12.96 17.23 3.21
N GLY A 43 12.74 15.89 3.30
CA GLY A 43 11.99 15.10 2.35
C GLY A 43 12.81 14.61 1.14
N SER A 44 14.11 14.91 1.06
CA SER A 44 14.98 14.34 0.05
C SER A 44 15.24 12.85 0.30
N LEU A 45 15.59 12.10 -0.76
CA LEU A 45 15.90 10.67 -0.67
C LEU A 45 17.39 10.44 -0.94
N HIS A 46 18.05 9.72 -0.05
CA HIS A 46 19.39 9.18 -0.32
C HIS A 46 19.28 7.71 -0.70
N SER A 47 19.76 7.36 -1.88
CA SER A 47 19.77 5.99 -2.38
C SER A 47 20.68 5.11 -1.52
N GLY A 48 20.16 3.96 -1.13
CA GLY A 48 20.85 2.92 -0.40
C GLY A 48 21.06 1.66 -1.24
N PRO A 49 21.27 0.50 -0.60
CA PRO A 49 21.43 -0.78 -1.28
C PRO A 49 20.15 -1.26 -1.95
N ARG A 50 20.32 -2.22 -2.88
CA ARG A 50 19.23 -2.99 -3.48
C ARG A 50 19.32 -4.44 -2.98
N PHE A 51 18.17 -5.01 -2.64
CA PHE A 51 18.08 -6.36 -2.07
C PHE A 51 17.42 -7.29 -3.08
N LYS A 52 18.09 -8.40 -3.36
CA LYS A 52 17.61 -9.39 -4.32
C LYS A 52 16.28 -9.99 -3.88
N ALA A 53 15.33 -10.06 -4.82
CA ALA A 53 14.12 -10.87 -4.79
C ALA A 53 14.07 -11.72 -6.07
N GLU A 54 12.92 -11.76 -6.73
CA GLU A 54 12.75 -12.38 -8.05
C GLU A 54 11.93 -11.46 -8.95
N LYS A 55 12.00 -11.68 -10.27
CA LYS A 55 11.20 -10.93 -11.25
C LYS A 55 9.71 -10.98 -10.89
N LEU A 56 9.02 -9.86 -11.13
CA LEU A 56 7.65 -9.63 -10.74
C LEU A 56 7.45 -9.56 -9.20
N VAL A 57 8.49 -9.21 -8.43
CA VAL A 57 8.30 -8.74 -7.07
C VAL A 57 7.45 -7.47 -7.10
N MET A 58 6.28 -7.50 -6.45
CA MET A 58 5.32 -6.40 -6.54
C MET A 58 4.80 -5.96 -5.17
N PRO A 59 3.69 -6.51 -4.63
CA PRO A 59 3.20 -6.00 -3.38
C PRO A 59 4.13 -6.36 -2.22
N MET A 60 4.25 -5.43 -1.30
CA MET A 60 4.96 -5.62 -0.04
C MET A 60 4.01 -5.37 1.12
N ALA A 61 4.31 -5.96 2.28
CA ALA A 61 3.65 -5.70 3.55
C ALA A 61 4.69 -5.72 4.66
N VAL A 62 4.56 -4.79 5.61
CA VAL A 62 5.47 -4.69 6.75
C VAL A 62 4.77 -5.20 8.00
N SER A 63 5.48 -5.97 8.82
CA SER A 63 4.95 -6.43 10.11
C SER A 63 4.65 -5.23 11.03
N PRO A 64 3.58 -5.30 11.85
CA PRO A 64 3.21 -4.19 12.73
C PRO A 64 4.30 -3.75 13.70
N ASP A 65 5.17 -4.69 14.09
CA ASP A 65 6.35 -4.45 14.94
C ASP A 65 7.58 -3.94 14.14
N LYS A 66 7.42 -3.71 12.83
CA LYS A 66 8.44 -3.24 11.88
C LYS A 66 9.69 -4.12 11.76
N ARG A 67 9.65 -5.35 12.27
CA ARG A 67 10.81 -6.26 12.20
C ARG A 67 10.97 -6.95 10.85
N PHE A 68 9.88 -7.10 10.09
CA PHE A 68 9.87 -7.85 8.85
C PHE A 68 9.18 -7.09 7.71
N LEU A 69 9.75 -7.23 6.51
CA LEU A 69 9.14 -6.87 5.26
C LEU A 69 8.88 -8.15 4.47
N ILE A 70 7.64 -8.35 4.04
CA ILE A 70 7.23 -9.49 3.22
C ILE A 70 6.89 -8.98 1.83
N ALA A 71 7.49 -9.56 0.79
CA ALA A 71 7.26 -9.19 -0.61
C ALA A 71 6.70 -10.39 -1.38
N ALA A 72 5.60 -10.20 -2.11
CA ALA A 72 5.03 -11.25 -2.94
C ALA A 72 5.64 -11.23 -4.34
N VAL A 73 6.10 -12.39 -4.80
CA VAL A 73 6.62 -12.62 -6.14
C VAL A 73 5.51 -13.25 -7.00
N ARG A 74 5.22 -12.62 -8.13
CA ARG A 74 4.10 -12.97 -9.02
C ARG A 74 4.52 -13.81 -10.23
N SER A 75 5.79 -14.23 -10.30
CA SER A 75 6.29 -15.27 -11.20
C SER A 75 6.19 -16.64 -10.55
N LYS A 76 5.99 -17.70 -11.35
CA LYS A 76 5.97 -19.07 -10.83
C LYS A 76 7.38 -19.57 -10.47
N PRO A 77 7.55 -20.30 -9.35
CA PRO A 77 6.53 -20.61 -8.34
C PRO A 77 6.16 -19.35 -7.53
N TYR A 78 4.87 -19.16 -7.25
CA TYR A 78 4.42 -18.03 -6.47
C TYR A 78 4.91 -18.12 -5.01
N GLN A 79 5.63 -17.11 -4.57
CA GLN A 79 6.29 -17.12 -3.25
C GLN A 79 6.23 -15.76 -2.57
N ALA A 80 6.18 -15.80 -1.24
CA ALA A 80 6.48 -14.65 -0.39
C ALA A 80 7.95 -14.70 0.02
N TYR A 81 8.65 -13.60 -0.15
CA TYR A 81 10.02 -13.39 0.30
C TYR A 81 9.97 -12.58 1.59
N SER A 82 10.43 -13.15 2.70
CA SER A 82 10.44 -12.50 4.00
C SER A 82 11.84 -12.00 4.33
N TYR A 83 11.95 -10.74 4.69
CA TYR A 83 13.19 -10.09 5.08
C TYR A 83 13.08 -9.55 6.50
N SER A 84 14.10 -9.75 7.33
CA SER A 84 14.27 -8.97 8.57
C SER A 84 14.81 -7.59 8.22
N ILE A 85 14.36 -6.59 8.97
CA ILE A 85 14.78 -5.19 8.81
C ILE A 85 15.71 -4.83 9.95
N ASP A 86 16.89 -4.33 9.63
CA ASP A 86 17.77 -3.72 10.63
C ASP A 86 17.29 -2.29 10.94
N PRO A 87 16.86 -1.98 12.18
CA PRO A 87 16.26 -0.69 12.49
C PRO A 87 17.25 0.49 12.41
N GLY A 88 18.56 0.22 12.57
CA GLY A 88 19.57 1.27 12.54
C GLY A 88 20.01 1.67 11.13
N SER A 89 20.03 0.72 10.20
CA SER A 89 20.51 0.93 8.83
C SER A 89 19.43 0.79 7.75
N GLY A 90 18.26 0.23 8.08
CA GLY A 90 17.21 -0.11 7.13
C GLY A 90 17.55 -1.33 6.25
N ALA A 91 18.69 -1.99 6.47
CA ALA A 91 19.13 -3.09 5.63
C ALA A 91 18.19 -4.30 5.75
N LEU A 92 17.87 -4.89 4.59
CA LEU A 92 17.05 -6.09 4.51
C LEU A 92 17.94 -7.34 4.47
N LYS A 93 17.62 -8.33 5.29
CA LYS A 93 18.25 -9.65 5.25
C LYS A 93 17.18 -10.72 5.01
N LEU A 94 17.29 -11.46 3.90
CA LEU A 94 16.37 -12.55 3.61
C LEU A 94 16.39 -13.58 4.73
N VAL A 95 15.23 -13.83 5.34
CA VAL A 95 15.04 -14.87 6.38
C VAL A 95 14.43 -16.15 5.82
N GLY A 96 13.78 -16.08 4.69
CA GLY A 96 13.25 -17.24 3.98
C GLY A 96 12.20 -16.89 2.95
N THR A 97 11.72 -17.94 2.25
CA THR A 97 10.59 -17.86 1.33
C THR A 97 9.49 -18.81 1.80
N GLY A 98 8.24 -18.48 1.48
CA GLY A 98 7.08 -19.31 1.76
C GLY A 98 6.14 -19.39 0.56
N PRO A 99 5.35 -20.48 0.42
CA PRO A 99 4.47 -20.66 -0.72
C PRO A 99 3.28 -19.69 -0.67
N LEU A 100 2.90 -19.18 -1.83
CA LEU A 100 1.63 -18.48 -2.03
C LEU A 100 0.71 -19.33 -2.89
N ALA A 101 -0.59 -19.34 -2.56
CA ALA A 101 -1.58 -20.11 -3.31
C ALA A 101 -1.67 -19.69 -4.78
N GLU A 102 -1.43 -18.39 -5.05
CA GLU A 102 -1.54 -17.80 -6.38
C GLU A 102 -0.73 -16.49 -6.51
N SER A 103 -0.78 -15.89 -7.71
CA SER A 103 -0.25 -14.57 -8.00
C SER A 103 -1.10 -13.49 -7.32
N PHE A 104 -0.54 -12.78 -6.34
CA PHE A 104 -1.24 -11.73 -5.60
C PHE A 104 -0.81 -10.33 -6.04
N PRO A 105 -1.70 -9.49 -6.60
CA PRO A 105 -1.45 -8.06 -6.80
C PRO A 105 -1.48 -7.26 -5.49
N TYR A 106 -1.95 -7.85 -4.41
CA TYR A 106 -2.05 -7.23 -3.09
C TYR A 106 -1.86 -8.27 -1.99
N ILE A 107 -1.04 -7.91 -1.01
CA ILE A 107 -0.93 -8.61 0.27
C ILE A 107 -1.06 -7.62 1.41
N SER A 108 -1.52 -8.08 2.56
CA SER A 108 -1.49 -7.32 3.81
C SER A 108 -1.29 -8.26 5.00
N LEU A 109 -0.85 -7.72 6.12
CA LEU A 109 -0.78 -8.45 7.38
C LEU A 109 -1.97 -8.10 8.27
N ASP A 110 -2.38 -9.03 9.11
CA ASP A 110 -3.28 -8.76 10.22
C ASP A 110 -2.59 -7.83 11.24
N ARG A 111 -3.34 -7.25 12.16
CA ARG A 111 -2.80 -6.30 13.15
C ARG A 111 -1.85 -6.97 14.17
N GLY A 112 -1.93 -8.29 14.31
CA GLY A 112 -1.01 -9.06 15.14
C GLY A 112 0.28 -9.48 14.41
N GLY A 113 0.35 -9.29 13.09
CA GLY A 113 1.47 -9.73 12.26
C GLY A 113 1.63 -11.25 12.15
N ARG A 114 0.57 -12.00 12.46
CA ARG A 114 0.57 -13.47 12.50
C ARG A 114 0.01 -14.11 11.25
N PHE A 115 -0.69 -13.34 10.42
CA PHE A 115 -1.34 -13.83 9.22
C PHE A 115 -1.11 -12.89 8.04
N LEU A 116 -0.70 -13.48 6.92
CA LEU A 116 -0.59 -12.80 5.63
C LEU A 116 -1.86 -13.07 4.85
N LEU A 117 -2.56 -12.02 4.47
CA LEU A 117 -3.74 -12.07 3.63
C LEU A 117 -3.35 -11.70 2.21
N GLY A 118 -3.82 -12.46 1.22
CA GLY A 118 -3.57 -12.22 -0.20
C GLY A 118 -4.85 -12.23 -1.02
N ALA A 119 -4.93 -11.36 -2.03
CA ALA A 119 -6.01 -11.35 -3.01
C ALA A 119 -5.45 -11.67 -4.39
N SER A 120 -6.05 -12.62 -5.13
CA SER A 120 -5.62 -12.99 -6.48
C SER A 120 -6.58 -12.50 -7.54
N TYR A 121 -6.08 -11.59 -8.38
CA TYR A 121 -6.83 -11.02 -9.49
C TYR A 121 -7.12 -12.04 -10.59
N GLY A 122 -6.12 -12.86 -10.94
CA GLY A 122 -6.23 -13.83 -12.04
C GLY A 122 -6.96 -15.11 -11.64
N ALA A 123 -6.78 -15.57 -10.40
CA ALA A 123 -7.40 -16.79 -9.92
C ALA A 123 -8.75 -16.57 -9.21
N ASN A 124 -9.17 -15.32 -8.97
CA ASN A 124 -10.45 -14.99 -8.36
C ASN A 124 -10.59 -15.64 -6.97
N LEU A 125 -9.61 -15.46 -6.12
CA LEU A 125 -9.59 -16.03 -4.78
C LEU A 125 -8.89 -15.13 -3.77
N LEU A 126 -9.14 -15.40 -2.50
CA LEU A 126 -8.43 -14.86 -1.36
C LEU A 126 -7.66 -16.00 -0.67
N SER A 127 -6.55 -15.66 0.00
CA SER A 127 -5.75 -16.61 0.77
C SER A 127 -5.33 -16.02 2.10
N VAL A 128 -5.22 -16.87 3.10
CA VAL A 128 -4.60 -16.56 4.39
C VAL A 128 -3.49 -17.56 4.64
N ASN A 129 -2.28 -17.05 4.88
CA ASN A 129 -1.12 -17.84 5.27
C ASN A 129 -0.72 -17.51 6.71
N SER A 130 -0.16 -18.45 7.45
CA SER A 130 0.47 -18.15 8.73
C SER A 130 1.77 -17.36 8.53
N VAL A 131 2.12 -16.55 9.53
CA VAL A 131 3.44 -15.89 9.64
C VAL A 131 4.07 -16.26 10.97
N GLY A 132 5.24 -16.87 10.90
CA GLY A 132 5.99 -17.28 12.10
C GLY A 132 6.57 -16.10 12.86
N VAL A 133 6.96 -16.32 14.11
CA VAL A 133 7.63 -15.31 14.96
C VAL A 133 8.97 -14.84 14.38
N ASP A 134 9.54 -15.61 13.47
CA ASP A 134 10.73 -15.30 12.68
C ASP A 134 10.43 -14.58 11.36
N GLY A 135 9.18 -14.23 11.13
CA GLY A 135 8.68 -13.54 9.92
C GLY A 135 8.47 -14.42 8.70
N ARG A 136 8.73 -15.72 8.76
CA ARG A 136 8.53 -16.63 7.62
C ARG A 136 7.07 -16.89 7.37
N VAL A 137 6.70 -16.85 6.09
CA VAL A 137 5.35 -17.20 5.64
C VAL A 137 5.25 -18.72 5.52
N GLY A 138 4.27 -19.31 6.20
CA GLY A 138 3.95 -20.73 6.12
C GLY A 138 2.97 -21.06 4.98
N ASP A 139 2.54 -22.32 4.95
CA ASP A 139 1.54 -22.78 3.98
C ASP A 139 0.21 -22.01 4.11
N PRO A 140 -0.58 -21.94 3.02
CA PRO A 140 -1.93 -21.39 3.08
C PRO A 140 -2.80 -22.16 4.10
N LEU A 141 -3.33 -21.43 5.08
CA LEU A 141 -4.29 -21.96 6.06
C LEU A 141 -5.70 -22.00 5.47
N GLN A 142 -6.00 -21.06 4.59
CA GLN A 142 -7.30 -20.95 3.95
C GLN A 142 -7.14 -20.37 2.54
N VAL A 143 -7.83 -20.99 1.57
CA VAL A 143 -7.99 -20.50 0.20
C VAL A 143 -9.48 -20.43 -0.09
N ILE A 144 -9.97 -19.24 -0.43
CA ILE A 144 -11.39 -18.95 -0.59
C ILE A 144 -11.64 -18.52 -2.03
N PRO A 145 -12.28 -19.35 -2.88
CA PRO A 145 -12.78 -18.92 -4.18
C PRO A 145 -13.81 -17.79 -4.00
N THR A 146 -13.69 -16.74 -4.79
CA THR A 146 -14.56 -15.55 -4.71
C THR A 146 -14.98 -15.10 -6.12
N ALA A 147 -15.53 -13.89 -6.24
CA ALA A 147 -15.91 -13.30 -7.51
C ALA A 147 -14.67 -12.84 -8.32
N ARG A 148 -14.91 -12.43 -9.59
CA ARG A 148 -13.85 -12.07 -10.52
C ARG A 148 -13.01 -10.89 -10.05
N ASN A 149 -11.70 -11.02 -10.24
CA ASN A 149 -10.70 -9.99 -10.08
C ASN A 149 -10.62 -9.42 -8.66
N ALA A 150 -10.51 -10.29 -7.63
CA ALA A 150 -10.15 -9.87 -6.28
C ALA A 150 -8.84 -9.09 -6.33
N HIS A 151 -8.85 -7.81 -5.91
CA HIS A 151 -7.70 -6.95 -6.14
C HIS A 151 -6.94 -6.55 -4.87
N SER A 152 -7.61 -6.41 -3.76
CA SER A 152 -6.98 -6.16 -2.46
C SER A 152 -7.73 -6.88 -1.34
N ILE A 153 -7.10 -6.98 -0.18
CA ILE A 153 -7.67 -7.53 1.04
C ILE A 153 -7.03 -6.86 2.24
N ARG A 154 -7.83 -6.40 3.19
CA ARG A 154 -7.32 -5.68 4.35
C ARG A 154 -8.20 -5.87 5.58
N VAL A 155 -7.55 -5.98 6.75
CA VAL A 155 -8.25 -5.96 8.04
C VAL A 155 -8.55 -4.54 8.48
N ASP A 156 -9.61 -4.35 9.26
CA ASP A 156 -9.91 -3.10 9.95
C ASP A 156 -8.91 -2.82 11.09
N ASN A 157 -9.03 -1.65 11.75
CA ASN A 157 -8.09 -1.29 12.81
C ASN A 157 -8.29 -2.08 14.12
N THR A 158 -9.44 -2.78 14.27
CA THR A 158 -9.74 -3.61 15.45
C THR A 158 -9.32 -5.09 15.27
N ASN A 159 -8.80 -5.46 14.11
CA ASN A 159 -8.43 -6.84 13.74
C ASN A 159 -9.61 -7.82 13.73
N ARG A 160 -10.85 -7.32 13.54
CA ARG A 160 -12.07 -8.14 13.62
C ARG A 160 -12.77 -8.33 12.28
N PHE A 161 -12.59 -7.41 11.34
CA PHE A 161 -13.28 -7.40 10.06
C PHE A 161 -12.28 -7.31 8.91
N VAL A 162 -12.58 -8.02 7.81
CA VAL A 162 -11.76 -8.00 6.61
C VAL A 162 -12.62 -7.64 5.42
N PHE A 163 -12.08 -6.76 4.58
CA PHE A 163 -12.72 -6.27 3.37
C PHE A 163 -11.87 -6.59 2.15
N ALA A 164 -12.53 -7.06 1.08
CA ALA A 164 -11.86 -7.43 -0.16
C ALA A 164 -12.64 -6.91 -1.39
N PRO A 165 -12.17 -5.85 -2.04
CA PRO A 165 -12.72 -5.36 -3.30
C PRO A 165 -12.49 -6.32 -4.47
N HIS A 166 -13.52 -6.48 -5.32
CA HIS A 166 -13.52 -7.31 -6.51
C HIS A 166 -13.83 -6.46 -7.74
N LEU A 167 -12.79 -6.14 -8.49
CA LEU A 167 -12.85 -5.20 -9.63
C LEU A 167 -13.80 -5.68 -10.73
N GLY A 168 -13.79 -6.97 -11.03
CA GLY A 168 -14.54 -7.53 -12.15
C GLY A 168 -16.04 -7.73 -11.88
N THR A 169 -16.50 -7.50 -10.67
CA THR A 169 -17.92 -7.68 -10.27
C THR A 169 -18.49 -6.50 -9.48
N ASP A 170 -17.71 -5.43 -9.32
CA ASP A 170 -18.13 -4.22 -8.59
C ASP A 170 -18.59 -4.50 -7.15
N GLN A 171 -17.87 -5.39 -6.46
CA GLN A 171 -18.24 -5.88 -5.13
C GLN A 171 -17.15 -5.64 -4.10
N VAL A 172 -17.56 -5.41 -2.85
CA VAL A 172 -16.67 -5.48 -1.68
C VAL A 172 -17.15 -6.63 -0.80
N PHE A 173 -16.34 -7.67 -0.70
CA PHE A 173 -16.60 -8.80 0.20
C PHE A 173 -16.28 -8.39 1.63
N GLN A 174 -17.09 -8.87 2.56
CA GLN A 174 -17.03 -8.58 3.99
C GLN A 174 -16.91 -9.87 4.78
N PHE A 175 -15.92 -9.95 5.67
CA PHE A 175 -15.65 -11.13 6.49
C PHE A 175 -15.49 -10.75 7.95
N LEU A 176 -15.88 -11.66 8.83
CA LEU A 176 -15.42 -11.72 10.20
C LEU A 176 -14.04 -12.39 10.21
N PHE A 177 -13.12 -11.87 11.00
CA PHE A 177 -11.78 -12.40 11.14
C PHE A 177 -11.54 -12.96 12.55
N ASP A 178 -11.18 -14.22 12.63
CA ASP A 178 -10.72 -14.82 13.87
C ASP A 178 -9.20 -14.62 13.99
N GLU A 179 -8.79 -13.65 14.77
CA GLU A 179 -7.40 -13.34 14.99
C GLU A 179 -6.57 -14.45 15.66
N LYS A 180 -7.20 -15.49 16.24
CA LYS A 180 -6.49 -16.61 16.86
C LYS A 180 -6.11 -17.67 15.84
N SER A 181 -7.00 -17.98 14.92
CA SER A 181 -6.82 -19.03 13.90
C SER A 181 -6.46 -18.48 12.51
N GLY A 182 -6.61 -17.17 12.26
CA GLY A 182 -6.49 -16.56 10.94
C GLY A 182 -7.68 -16.82 10.03
N ARG A 183 -8.77 -17.38 10.54
CA ARG A 183 -9.90 -17.81 9.73
C ARG A 183 -10.79 -16.63 9.34
N LEU A 184 -11.14 -16.59 8.05
CA LEU A 184 -12.16 -15.69 7.49
C LEU A 184 -13.50 -16.43 7.40
N VAL A 185 -14.55 -15.81 7.95
CA VAL A 185 -15.95 -16.28 7.84
C VAL A 185 -16.77 -15.17 7.19
N ALA A 186 -17.58 -15.51 6.20
CA ALA A 186 -18.41 -14.51 5.52
C ALA A 186 -19.30 -13.77 6.53
N ASN A 187 -19.36 -12.44 6.42
CA ASN A 187 -20.22 -11.61 7.24
C ASN A 187 -21.69 -11.70 6.78
N THR A 188 -22.59 -11.05 7.47
CA THR A 188 -24.01 -10.93 7.10
C THR A 188 -24.42 -9.45 7.02
N PRO A 189 -24.63 -8.90 5.79
CA PRO A 189 -24.48 -9.54 4.48
C PRO A 189 -23.01 -9.79 4.12
N PRO A 190 -22.71 -10.81 3.26
CA PRO A 190 -21.31 -11.14 2.90
C PRO A 190 -20.68 -10.18 1.89
N ILE A 191 -21.50 -9.40 1.19
CA ILE A 191 -21.09 -8.56 0.06
C ILE A 191 -21.82 -7.22 0.12
N LEU A 192 -21.08 -6.15 -0.12
CA LEU A 192 -21.62 -4.85 -0.53
C LEU A 192 -21.49 -4.73 -2.05
N GLN A 193 -22.60 -4.54 -2.75
CA GLN A 193 -22.61 -4.25 -4.19
C GLN A 193 -22.45 -2.75 -4.40
N LEU A 194 -21.44 -2.35 -5.18
CA LEU A 194 -21.23 -0.98 -5.63
C LEU A 194 -21.88 -0.76 -7.00
N LYS A 195 -21.86 0.48 -7.47
CA LYS A 195 -22.38 0.85 -8.79
C LYS A 195 -21.66 0.07 -9.89
N GLN A 196 -22.43 -0.44 -10.85
CA GLN A 196 -21.88 -1.22 -11.96
C GLN A 196 -20.85 -0.43 -12.78
N GLY A 197 -19.75 -1.09 -13.11
CA GLY A 197 -18.66 -0.56 -13.92
C GLY A 197 -17.68 0.33 -13.17
N THR A 198 -17.75 0.38 -11.83
CA THR A 198 -16.79 1.16 -11.02
C THR A 198 -15.43 0.49 -10.88
N GLY A 199 -15.39 -0.83 -10.75
CA GLY A 199 -14.16 -1.61 -10.60
C GLY A 199 -13.40 -1.32 -9.29
N PRO A 200 -13.96 -1.67 -8.11
CA PRO A 200 -13.31 -1.43 -6.83
C PRO A 200 -11.98 -2.20 -6.74
N ARG A 201 -10.92 -1.49 -6.34
CA ARG A 201 -9.53 -1.99 -6.44
C ARG A 201 -8.80 -2.05 -5.12
N HIS A 202 -8.38 -0.94 -4.58
CA HIS A 202 -7.72 -0.81 -3.28
C HIS A 202 -8.65 -0.13 -2.29
N LEU A 203 -8.44 -0.39 -1.01
CA LEU A 203 -9.17 0.28 0.06
C LEU A 203 -8.24 0.68 1.22
N ILE A 204 -8.67 1.69 1.96
CA ILE A 204 -8.05 2.10 3.22
C ILE A 204 -9.13 2.38 4.26
N VAL A 205 -8.83 2.01 5.51
CA VAL A 205 -9.69 2.29 6.67
C VAL A 205 -9.22 3.57 7.34
N SER A 206 -10.15 4.45 7.71
CA SER A 206 -9.81 5.68 8.48
C SER A 206 -9.20 5.33 9.84
N ALA A 207 -8.35 6.21 10.38
CA ALA A 207 -7.65 5.96 11.65
C ALA A 207 -8.61 5.68 12.82
N ASP A 208 -9.79 6.31 12.82
CA ASP A 208 -10.85 6.13 13.83
C ASP A 208 -11.78 4.94 13.56
N ASN A 209 -11.50 4.15 12.53
CA ASN A 209 -12.25 2.95 12.13
C ASN A 209 -13.73 3.19 11.77
N ARG A 210 -14.12 4.44 11.44
CA ARG A 210 -15.51 4.77 11.08
C ARG A 210 -15.80 4.72 9.60
N PHE A 211 -14.77 4.90 8.75
CA PHE A 211 -14.91 4.98 7.32
C PHE A 211 -13.94 4.03 6.61
N VAL A 212 -14.41 3.50 5.47
CA VAL A 212 -13.59 2.78 4.50
C VAL A 212 -13.68 3.51 3.17
N TYR A 213 -12.53 3.85 2.60
CA TYR A 213 -12.42 4.48 1.30
C TYR A 213 -11.98 3.44 0.27
N VAL A 214 -12.77 3.29 -0.79
CA VAL A 214 -12.51 2.32 -1.86
C VAL A 214 -12.21 3.08 -3.15
N LEU A 215 -11.00 2.90 -3.69
CA LEU A 215 -10.64 3.43 -5.00
C LEU A 215 -11.19 2.52 -6.10
N ASN A 216 -11.92 3.11 -7.03
CA ASN A 216 -12.49 2.44 -8.18
C ASN A 216 -11.60 2.64 -9.41
N GLU A 217 -10.99 1.57 -9.91
CA GLU A 217 -10.01 1.63 -11.00
C GLU A 217 -10.59 2.17 -12.29
N LEU A 218 -11.84 1.77 -12.61
CA LEU A 218 -12.42 1.98 -13.95
C LEU A 218 -13.13 3.33 -14.09
N THR A 219 -13.48 3.98 -12.99
CA THR A 219 -14.14 5.29 -12.99
C THR A 219 -13.29 6.39 -12.38
N GLY A 220 -12.14 6.06 -11.77
CA GLY A 220 -11.31 7.03 -11.08
C GLY A 220 -12.07 7.73 -9.95
N THR A 221 -12.93 7.00 -9.24
CA THR A 221 -13.67 7.54 -8.11
C THR A 221 -13.21 6.89 -6.81
N VAL A 222 -13.31 7.61 -5.70
CA VAL A 222 -13.16 7.06 -4.36
C VAL A 222 -14.54 7.01 -3.72
N THR A 223 -15.03 5.80 -3.45
CA THR A 223 -16.28 5.59 -2.72
C THR A 223 -16.03 5.63 -1.23
N THR A 224 -16.75 6.47 -0.51
CA THR A 224 -16.76 6.53 0.96
C THR A 224 -17.83 5.59 1.49
N LEU A 225 -17.42 4.68 2.36
CA LEU A 225 -18.29 3.74 3.05
C LEU A 225 -18.23 4.01 4.57
N SER A 226 -19.38 3.95 5.27
CA SER A 226 -19.37 3.84 6.72
C SER A 226 -19.12 2.40 7.14
N LEU A 227 -18.40 2.23 8.24
CA LEU A 227 -18.15 0.94 8.88
C LEU A 227 -18.90 0.86 10.21
N ASP A 228 -19.81 -0.08 10.34
CA ASP A 228 -20.42 -0.37 11.62
C ASP A 228 -19.42 -1.11 12.52
N ALA A 229 -19.03 -0.48 13.61
CA ALA A 229 -17.98 -0.98 14.51
C ALA A 229 -18.38 -2.27 15.26
N ASN A 230 -19.65 -2.61 15.35
CA ASN A 230 -20.13 -3.81 16.03
C ASN A 230 -20.25 -5.01 15.11
N THR A 231 -20.74 -4.77 13.89
CA THR A 231 -21.09 -5.82 12.93
C THR A 231 -20.08 -5.96 11.80
N GLY A 232 -19.25 -4.95 11.53
CA GLY A 232 -18.34 -4.91 10.38
C GLY A 232 -19.06 -4.71 9.04
N VAL A 233 -20.33 -4.28 9.07
CA VAL A 233 -21.12 -4.06 7.85
C VAL A 233 -20.77 -2.70 7.27
N LEU A 234 -20.48 -2.67 5.96
CA LEU A 234 -20.24 -1.46 5.20
C LEU A 234 -21.52 -0.93 4.56
N LYS A 235 -21.65 0.40 4.52
CA LYS A 235 -22.73 1.09 3.80
C LYS A 235 -22.18 2.25 2.99
N GLU A 236 -22.53 2.35 1.72
CA GLU A 236 -22.14 3.46 0.85
C GLU A 236 -22.74 4.79 1.33
N LEU A 237 -21.90 5.84 1.38
CA LEU A 237 -22.27 7.19 1.78
C LEU A 237 -22.16 8.17 0.62
N ASP A 238 -21.01 8.20 -0.08
CA ASP A 238 -20.70 9.19 -1.11
C ASP A 238 -19.63 8.64 -2.06
N SER A 239 -19.40 9.35 -3.18
CA SER A 239 -18.31 9.05 -4.11
C SER A 239 -17.78 10.34 -4.74
N ALA A 240 -16.45 10.49 -4.79
CA ALA A 240 -15.77 11.65 -5.36
C ALA A 240 -14.77 11.25 -6.45
N SER A 241 -14.66 12.04 -7.52
CA SER A 241 -13.72 11.78 -8.62
C SER A 241 -12.30 12.23 -8.23
N VAL A 242 -11.29 11.39 -8.55
CA VAL A 242 -9.86 11.72 -8.48
C VAL A 242 -9.39 12.56 -9.68
N LEU A 243 -10.25 12.69 -10.68
CA LEU A 243 -9.97 13.39 -11.91
C LEU A 243 -10.60 14.80 -11.90
N PRO A 244 -9.99 15.78 -12.60
CA PRO A 244 -10.58 17.09 -12.77
C PRO A 244 -11.89 17.01 -13.56
N PRO A 245 -12.81 17.97 -13.36
CA PRO A 245 -14.14 17.95 -14.01
C PRO A 245 -14.10 18.00 -15.54
N ASP A 246 -13.03 18.54 -16.12
CA ASP A 246 -12.83 18.69 -17.57
C ASP A 246 -12.02 17.54 -18.20
N THR A 247 -11.82 16.45 -17.45
CA THR A 247 -11.09 15.26 -17.95
C THR A 247 -11.67 14.76 -19.27
N LYS A 248 -10.77 14.32 -20.17
CA LYS A 248 -11.14 13.68 -21.44
C LYS A 248 -11.05 12.15 -21.38
N LEU A 249 -10.70 11.61 -20.21
CA LEU A 249 -10.67 10.17 -20.01
C LEU A 249 -12.08 9.59 -20.02
N VAL A 250 -12.17 8.35 -20.45
CA VAL A 250 -13.42 7.57 -20.47
C VAL A 250 -13.35 6.42 -19.48
N PRO A 251 -14.49 5.88 -19.02
CA PRO A 251 -14.49 4.72 -18.14
C PRO A 251 -13.62 3.58 -18.69
N GLY A 252 -12.76 3.05 -17.85
CA GLY A 252 -11.84 1.97 -18.18
C GLY A 252 -12.55 0.61 -18.27
N MET A 253 -11.73 -0.42 -18.44
CA MET A 253 -12.18 -1.82 -18.44
C MET A 253 -11.20 -2.70 -17.68
N PRO A 254 -11.65 -3.85 -17.12
CA PRO A 254 -10.74 -4.80 -16.49
C PRO A 254 -9.66 -5.25 -17.47
N ARG A 255 -8.39 -5.21 -17.05
CA ARG A 255 -7.25 -5.64 -17.86
C ARG A 255 -6.87 -7.07 -17.53
N GLY A 256 -6.11 -7.73 -18.39
CA GLY A 256 -5.63 -9.08 -18.15
C GLY A 256 -4.71 -9.18 -16.93
N ALA A 257 -4.66 -10.35 -16.32
CA ALA A 257 -3.81 -10.59 -15.15
C ALA A 257 -2.32 -10.59 -15.54
N VAL A 258 -1.49 -9.91 -14.76
CA VAL A 258 -0.03 -9.88 -14.96
C VAL A 258 0.53 -11.30 -14.99
N GLY A 259 1.41 -11.59 -15.96
CA GLY A 259 2.02 -12.91 -16.13
C GLY A 259 1.16 -13.94 -16.88
N THR A 260 -0.04 -13.56 -17.38
CA THR A 260 -0.86 -14.45 -18.23
C THR A 260 -0.72 -14.11 -19.71
N PRO A 261 -0.81 -15.11 -20.61
CA PRO A 261 -0.82 -14.85 -22.04
C PRO A 261 -1.95 -13.88 -22.42
N GLY A 262 -1.67 -12.88 -23.25
CA GLY A 262 -2.66 -11.90 -23.68
C GLY A 262 -3.03 -10.84 -22.64
N ALA A 263 -2.35 -10.78 -21.49
CA ALA A 263 -2.64 -9.79 -20.43
C ALA A 263 -2.66 -8.33 -20.91
N ASN A 264 -1.89 -8.01 -21.94
CA ASN A 264 -1.81 -6.68 -22.54
C ASN A 264 -2.70 -6.52 -23.79
N GLN A 265 -3.49 -7.53 -24.15
CA GLN A 265 -4.40 -7.46 -25.30
C GLN A 265 -5.76 -6.93 -24.81
N ALA A 266 -6.08 -5.70 -25.15
CA ALA A 266 -7.39 -5.14 -24.91
C ALA A 266 -8.23 -5.27 -26.19
N PRO A 267 -9.56 -5.48 -26.10
CA PRO A 267 -10.45 -5.57 -27.26
C PRO A 267 -10.61 -4.24 -28.01
N ARG A 268 -10.13 -3.14 -27.44
CA ARG A 268 -10.15 -1.78 -28.01
C ARG A 268 -8.93 -0.97 -27.57
N ASN A 269 -8.70 0.18 -28.18
CA ASN A 269 -7.72 1.15 -27.67
C ASN A 269 -8.10 1.62 -26.26
N THR A 270 -7.15 1.60 -25.34
CA THR A 270 -7.31 1.95 -23.93
C THR A 270 -6.43 3.15 -23.50
N ASP A 271 -5.87 3.91 -24.44
CA ASP A 271 -4.96 5.02 -24.15
C ASP A 271 -5.63 6.14 -23.35
N ASN A 272 -6.96 6.30 -23.54
CA ASN A 272 -7.77 7.29 -22.82
C ASN A 272 -8.63 6.67 -21.73
N ASP A 273 -8.38 5.43 -21.34
CA ASP A 273 -9.13 4.80 -20.26
C ASP A 273 -8.68 5.34 -18.90
N ILE A 274 -9.64 5.63 -18.05
CA ILE A 274 -9.38 5.82 -16.62
C ILE A 274 -8.74 4.54 -16.07
N TRP A 275 -7.65 4.71 -15.35
CA TRP A 275 -6.88 3.58 -14.81
C TRP A 275 -6.28 3.92 -13.44
N ALA A 276 -7.15 4.21 -12.46
CA ALA A 276 -6.73 4.53 -11.10
C ALA A 276 -6.04 3.33 -10.43
N ALA A 277 -5.14 3.59 -9.45
CA ALA A 277 -4.36 2.49 -8.90
C ALA A 277 -4.35 2.42 -7.37
N ASP A 278 -3.84 3.39 -6.68
CA ASP A 278 -3.58 3.31 -5.24
C ASP A 278 -4.15 4.50 -4.49
N LEU A 279 -4.39 4.34 -3.19
CA LEU A 279 -4.88 5.42 -2.33
C LEU A 279 -4.28 5.33 -0.93
N HIS A 280 -3.97 6.49 -0.35
CA HIS A 280 -3.49 6.62 1.02
C HIS A 280 -4.10 7.83 1.72
N LEU A 281 -4.37 7.65 3.02
CA LEU A 281 -4.74 8.74 3.96
C LEU A 281 -3.49 9.27 4.65
N THR A 282 -3.43 10.56 4.89
CA THR A 282 -2.47 11.11 5.86
C THR A 282 -2.74 10.52 7.25
N PRO A 283 -1.72 10.35 8.12
CA PRO A 283 -1.90 9.76 9.46
C PRO A 283 -2.95 10.48 10.31
N ASN A 284 -3.10 11.80 10.13
CA ASN A 284 -4.12 12.61 10.80
C ASN A 284 -5.50 12.54 10.10
N SER A 285 -5.64 11.74 9.06
CA SER A 285 -6.86 11.57 8.25
C SER A 285 -7.45 12.87 7.65
N ARG A 286 -6.64 13.95 7.51
CA ARG A 286 -7.11 15.23 6.94
C ARG A 286 -7.15 15.22 5.41
N PHE A 287 -6.25 14.45 4.79
CA PHE A 287 -6.13 14.37 3.33
C PHE A 287 -6.07 12.92 2.86
N LEU A 288 -6.66 12.68 1.70
CA LEU A 288 -6.53 11.43 0.97
C LEU A 288 -5.94 11.74 -0.41
N TYR A 289 -4.99 10.90 -0.82
CA TYR A 289 -4.42 10.95 -2.17
C TYR A 289 -4.74 9.66 -2.91
N ALA A 290 -4.93 9.76 -4.23
CA ALA A 290 -5.14 8.60 -5.08
C ALA A 290 -4.42 8.78 -6.42
N SER A 291 -3.77 7.71 -6.91
CA SER A 291 -3.02 7.73 -8.15
C SER A 291 -3.89 7.38 -9.36
N GLU A 292 -3.64 8.06 -10.47
CA GLU A 292 -4.24 7.79 -11.76
C GLU A 292 -3.12 7.57 -12.81
N ARG A 293 -3.12 6.37 -13.43
CA ARG A 293 -2.00 5.90 -14.24
C ARG A 293 -1.98 6.47 -15.66
N THR A 294 -3.13 6.75 -16.26
CA THR A 294 -3.22 7.27 -17.62
C THR A 294 -2.76 8.72 -17.71
N THR A 295 -3.18 9.55 -16.77
CA THR A 295 -2.74 10.95 -16.67
C THR A 295 -1.39 11.12 -15.96
N SER A 296 -0.93 10.06 -15.27
CA SER A 296 0.29 10.11 -14.45
C SER A 296 0.23 11.17 -13.36
N THR A 297 -0.87 11.14 -12.58
CA THR A 297 -1.14 12.14 -11.52
C THR A 297 -1.47 11.50 -10.18
N LEU A 298 -1.31 12.28 -9.10
CA LEU A 298 -1.96 12.08 -7.81
C LEU A 298 -3.08 13.10 -7.66
N GLY A 299 -4.33 12.64 -7.52
CA GLY A 299 -5.45 13.45 -7.10
C GLY A 299 -5.48 13.58 -5.58
N ALA A 300 -5.75 14.78 -5.07
CA ALA A 300 -5.82 15.10 -3.67
C ALA A 300 -7.24 15.42 -3.23
N PHE A 301 -7.60 14.98 -2.03
CA PHE A 301 -8.89 15.27 -1.39
C PHE A 301 -8.69 15.76 0.03
N ARG A 302 -9.55 16.71 0.44
CA ARG A 302 -9.81 17.00 1.86
C ARG A 302 -10.84 16.02 2.37
N VAL A 303 -10.59 15.48 3.55
CA VAL A 303 -11.51 14.58 4.26
C VAL A 303 -12.27 15.36 5.32
N ASP A 304 -13.60 15.31 5.28
CA ASP A 304 -14.43 15.77 6.40
C ASP A 304 -14.43 14.69 7.49
N GLY A 305 -13.79 14.97 8.62
CA GLY A 305 -13.62 14.01 9.69
C GLY A 305 -14.94 13.58 10.37
N THR A 306 -16.05 14.28 10.16
CA THR A 306 -17.35 13.95 10.75
C THR A 306 -18.17 13.02 9.84
N SER A 307 -18.24 13.35 8.58
CA SER A 307 -19.07 12.64 7.58
C SER A 307 -18.27 11.65 6.71
N GLY A 308 -16.94 11.71 6.72
CA GLY A 308 -16.08 10.96 5.81
C GLY A 308 -16.07 11.50 4.37
N LYS A 309 -16.82 12.55 4.08
CA LYS A 309 -16.94 13.12 2.73
C LYS A 309 -15.62 13.62 2.19
N LEU A 310 -15.39 13.35 0.90
CA LEU A 310 -14.21 13.78 0.17
C LEU A 310 -14.52 15.03 -0.66
N THR A 311 -13.67 16.05 -0.54
CA THR A 311 -13.70 17.24 -1.40
C THR A 311 -12.42 17.25 -2.24
N TYR A 312 -12.57 17.19 -3.57
CA TYR A 312 -11.44 17.22 -4.50
C TYR A 312 -10.72 18.58 -4.43
N LEU A 313 -9.39 18.53 -4.33
CA LEU A 313 -8.53 19.71 -4.20
C LEU A 313 -7.72 20.01 -5.47
N GLY A 314 -7.54 19.01 -6.32
CA GLY A 314 -6.72 19.12 -7.53
C GLY A 314 -5.87 17.88 -7.77
N SER A 315 -5.14 17.88 -8.90
CA SER A 315 -4.21 16.82 -9.27
C SER A 315 -2.79 17.38 -9.42
N THR A 316 -1.81 16.57 -9.00
CA THR A 316 -0.38 16.88 -9.15
C THR A 316 0.24 15.89 -10.13
N PRO A 317 0.92 16.35 -11.21
CA PRO A 317 1.71 15.49 -12.09
C PRO A 317 2.82 14.76 -11.32
N THR A 318 3.04 13.49 -11.66
CA THR A 318 4.00 12.65 -10.98
C THR A 318 4.78 11.75 -11.95
N GLU A 319 5.28 10.61 -11.46
CA GLU A 319 5.99 9.62 -12.27
C GLU A 319 5.06 8.99 -13.31
N LYS A 320 5.65 8.53 -14.42
CA LYS A 320 4.85 7.90 -15.50
C LYS A 320 4.23 6.59 -15.03
N GLN A 321 2.91 6.48 -15.14
CA GLN A 321 2.11 5.32 -14.75
C GLN A 321 2.27 4.99 -13.25
N PRO A 322 1.87 5.90 -12.33
CA PRO A 322 2.04 5.73 -10.89
C PRO A 322 1.12 4.61 -10.38
N ARG A 323 1.71 3.46 -10.02
CA ARG A 323 0.97 2.31 -9.51
C ARG A 323 0.92 2.27 -8.00
N GLY A 324 2.02 2.61 -7.33
CA GLY A 324 2.12 2.64 -5.88
C GLY A 324 2.82 3.89 -5.39
N PHE A 325 2.41 4.37 -4.23
CA PHE A 325 3.02 5.46 -3.51
C PHE A 325 2.82 5.25 -2.01
N ALA A 326 3.54 5.97 -1.18
CA ALA A 326 3.33 5.95 0.26
C ALA A 326 3.46 7.35 0.85
N ILE A 327 2.78 7.56 1.98
CA ILE A 327 2.90 8.76 2.81
C ILE A 327 3.77 8.39 4.01
N ASP A 328 4.72 9.24 4.36
CA ASP A 328 5.56 9.01 5.53
C ASP A 328 4.74 9.02 6.85
N PRO A 329 5.20 8.34 7.91
CA PRO A 329 4.44 8.25 9.16
C PRO A 329 4.17 9.59 9.86
N THR A 330 4.89 10.65 9.51
CA THR A 330 4.62 12.01 10.03
C THR A 330 3.57 12.75 9.23
N GLY A 331 3.21 12.26 8.04
CA GLY A 331 2.26 12.90 7.12
C GLY A 331 2.80 14.16 6.44
N ARG A 332 4.14 14.31 6.37
CA ARG A 332 4.78 15.47 5.73
C ARG A 332 5.21 15.23 4.30
N PHE A 333 5.42 13.97 3.92
CA PHE A 333 6.01 13.63 2.62
C PHE A 333 5.25 12.49 1.93
N VAL A 334 5.26 12.54 0.60
CA VAL A 334 4.78 11.45 -0.27
C VAL A 334 5.93 11.01 -1.15
N VAL A 335 6.13 9.69 -1.29
CA VAL A 335 7.05 9.11 -2.27
C VAL A 335 6.26 8.31 -3.29
N VAL A 336 6.47 8.59 -4.57
CA VAL A 336 5.72 8.02 -5.68
C VAL A 336 6.63 7.22 -6.59
N ALA A 337 6.19 6.00 -6.94
CA ALA A 337 6.84 5.14 -7.94
C ALA A 337 5.98 5.04 -9.21
N GLY A 338 6.62 5.04 -10.37
CA GLY A 338 5.95 4.85 -11.66
C GLY A 338 6.46 3.61 -12.39
N GLU A 339 5.55 2.75 -12.85
CA GLU A 339 5.92 1.49 -13.55
C GLU A 339 6.70 1.76 -14.85
N LYS A 340 6.58 2.95 -15.43
CA LYS A 340 7.22 3.37 -16.67
C LYS A 340 8.20 4.53 -16.48
N SER A 341 8.60 4.79 -15.23
CA SER A 341 9.67 5.72 -14.87
C SER A 341 10.90 4.96 -14.42
N ASP A 342 12.05 5.61 -14.56
CA ASP A 342 13.35 5.20 -13.99
C ASP A 342 13.72 6.02 -12.75
N THR A 343 12.76 6.81 -12.25
CA THR A 343 12.89 7.65 -11.07
C THR A 343 11.72 7.45 -10.09
N LEU A 344 11.97 7.82 -8.83
CA LEU A 344 10.98 8.09 -7.79
C LEU A 344 10.85 9.59 -7.62
N SER A 345 9.66 10.07 -7.32
CA SER A 345 9.45 11.46 -6.91
C SER A 345 9.11 11.54 -5.43
N SER A 346 9.71 12.51 -4.74
CA SER A 346 9.34 12.90 -3.37
C SER A 346 8.68 14.26 -3.38
N TYR A 347 7.60 14.40 -2.60
CA TYR A 347 6.80 15.63 -2.46
C TYR A 347 6.61 15.99 -0.99
N ALA A 348 6.64 17.29 -0.68
CA ALA A 348 6.14 17.82 0.58
C ALA A 348 4.61 17.97 0.51
N ILE A 349 3.93 17.61 1.60
CA ILE A 349 2.49 17.85 1.80
C ILE A 349 2.34 19.19 2.53
N ASP A 350 1.60 20.12 1.93
CA ASP A 350 1.17 21.34 2.64
C ASP A 350 0.12 20.95 3.70
N ALA A 351 0.45 21.20 4.97
CA ALA A 351 -0.37 20.79 6.10
C ALA A 351 -1.74 21.50 6.16
N GLU A 352 -1.90 22.67 5.53
CA GLU A 352 -3.13 23.44 5.57
C GLU A 352 -4.10 23.08 4.44
N ASN A 353 -3.57 22.89 3.23
CA ASN A 353 -4.39 22.73 2.03
C ASN A 353 -4.23 21.39 1.33
N GLY A 354 -3.22 20.55 1.71
CA GLY A 354 -2.97 19.23 1.13
C GLY A 354 -2.29 19.27 -0.25
N ALA A 355 -1.80 20.44 -0.69
CA ALA A 355 -1.07 20.55 -1.94
C ALA A 355 0.26 19.81 -1.89
N LEU A 356 0.65 19.19 -3.01
CA LEU A 356 1.93 18.50 -3.13
C LEU A 356 2.95 19.40 -3.82
N LYS A 357 4.10 19.60 -3.19
CA LYS A 357 5.25 20.34 -3.74
C LYS A 357 6.40 19.38 -4.00
N LEU A 358 6.82 19.25 -5.26
CA LEU A 358 7.95 18.40 -5.63
C LEU A 358 9.23 18.85 -4.89
N ILE A 359 9.90 17.89 -4.24
CA ILE A 359 11.21 18.06 -3.59
C ILE A 359 12.30 17.62 -4.55
N GLY A 360 12.19 16.41 -5.11
CA GLY A 360 13.19 15.87 -6.02
C GLY A 360 12.74 14.60 -6.73
N ARG A 361 13.58 14.20 -7.73
CA ARG A 361 13.50 12.91 -8.42
C ARG A 361 14.78 12.14 -8.20
N TYR A 362 14.67 10.84 -7.96
CA TYR A 362 15.77 9.98 -7.55
C TYR A 362 15.76 8.71 -8.38
N PRO A 363 16.94 8.24 -8.88
CA PRO A 363 17.00 7.01 -9.66
C PRO A 363 16.41 5.82 -8.93
N THR A 364 15.70 4.95 -9.65
CA THR A 364 15.15 3.68 -9.15
C THR A 364 15.38 2.54 -10.14
N GLY A 365 14.98 1.32 -9.76
CA GLY A 365 14.99 0.18 -10.64
C GLY A 365 13.82 0.16 -11.62
N LYS A 366 13.87 -0.75 -12.59
CA LYS A 366 12.85 -0.89 -13.63
C LYS A 366 11.58 -1.57 -13.11
N GLY A 367 10.43 -1.03 -13.53
CA GLY A 367 9.13 -1.54 -13.12
C GLY A 367 8.82 -1.24 -11.65
N ALA A 368 9.26 -0.09 -11.14
CA ALA A 368 8.96 0.36 -9.77
C ALA A 368 7.44 0.48 -9.56
N ASN A 369 6.88 -0.23 -8.57
CA ASN A 369 5.42 -0.38 -8.50
C ASN A 369 4.80 -0.41 -7.10
N TRP A 370 5.60 -0.55 -6.04
CA TRP A 370 5.13 -0.56 -4.66
C TRP A 370 6.10 0.19 -3.77
N VAL A 371 5.58 0.95 -2.82
CA VAL A 371 6.38 1.78 -1.90
C VAL A 371 5.93 1.52 -0.47
N GLU A 372 6.88 1.27 0.43
CA GLU A 372 6.67 1.23 1.89
C GLU A 372 7.59 2.25 2.55
N ILE A 373 7.09 2.99 3.54
CA ILE A 373 7.87 3.98 4.31
C ILE A 373 7.79 3.65 5.79
N LEU A 374 8.95 3.46 6.42
CA LEU A 374 9.07 3.08 7.82
C LEU A 374 9.95 4.07 8.58
N ALA A 375 9.45 4.59 9.70
CA ALA A 375 10.26 5.33 10.66
C ALA A 375 10.60 4.44 11.87
N PHE A 376 11.86 4.50 12.30
CA PHE A 376 12.36 3.85 13.51
C PHE A 376 12.81 4.93 14.50
N ASP A 377 12.40 4.78 15.76
CA ASP A 377 12.72 5.69 16.88
C ASP A 377 14.15 5.50 17.36
#